data_a74d3be9d48fde10fa99d29f6e4ac392
#
_entry.id   a74d3be9d48fde10fa99d29f6e4ac392
#
_cell.length_a   1.000
_cell.length_b   1.000
_cell.length_c   1.000
_cell.angle_alpha   90.00
_cell.angle_beta   90.00
_cell.angle_gamma   90.00
#
_symmetry.space_group_name_H-M   'P 1'
#
loop_
_entity.id
_entity.type
_entity.pdbx_description
1 polymer ?
#
loop_
_entity_poly.entity_id
_entity_poly.type
_entity_poly.pdbx_seq_one_letter_code
_entity_poly.pdbx_strand_id
1 'polypeptide(L)'
;MNEARPRLSWRAVGILAGAAAVILGASLFIALRPLDAAPAQGPYVDLVLKGKLTRSIPWEKLPVSVTWDGTKAGDIPKDLQAVYRGQTLYKLIGLVDDKKPGSFNVALAKKGYTIRFLSTDGYKWDMKSETIVGKKGWIVARLKNGQALPEGEGPYRDVGSFIRHFYGRQSVKMLTRIELIF
;
A
#
# COMPACT_ATOMS: atom_id res chain seq x y z
N MET A 1 21.48 -48.78 -55.20
CA MET A 1 21.74 -48.11 -53.89
C MET A 1 20.81 -46.88 -53.81
N ASN A 2 19.70 -47.03 -53.06
CA ASN A 2 18.66 -46.02 -52.90
C ASN A 2 18.82 -45.38 -51.51
N GLU A 3 19.26 -44.16 -51.46
CA GLU A 3 19.32 -43.41 -50.22
C GLU A 3 17.93 -42.72 -49.95
N ALA A 4 17.29 -43.17 -48.92
CA ALA A 4 16.02 -42.59 -48.43
C ALA A 4 16.27 -41.31 -47.64
N ARG A 5 15.72 -40.20 -48.10
CA ARG A 5 15.71 -38.91 -47.37
C ARG A 5 14.68 -38.96 -46.24
N PRO A 6 15.00 -38.49 -44.98
CA PRO A 6 14.04 -38.45 -43.91
C PRO A 6 13.01 -37.32 -44.16
N ARG A 7 11.72 -37.68 -44.08
CA ARG A 7 10.61 -36.72 -44.11
C ARG A 7 10.51 -36.01 -42.73
N LEU A 8 10.78 -34.71 -42.69
CA LEU A 8 10.49 -33.88 -41.53
C LEU A 8 8.95 -33.82 -41.31
N SER A 9 8.48 -34.25 -40.14
CA SER A 9 7.07 -34.23 -39.81
C SER A 9 6.68 -32.82 -39.38
N TRP A 10 5.69 -32.27 -40.02
CA TRP A 10 5.12 -30.94 -39.80
C TRP A 10 4.37 -30.78 -38.45
N ARG A 11 4.46 -31.77 -37.55
CA ARG A 11 3.78 -31.72 -36.23
C ARG A 11 4.51 -30.93 -35.14
N ALA A 12 5.77 -30.54 -35.36
CA ALA A 12 6.55 -29.81 -34.36
C ALA A 12 6.44 -28.29 -34.42
N VAL A 13 5.84 -27.72 -35.50
CA VAL A 13 5.77 -26.25 -35.68
C VAL A 13 4.54 -25.63 -35.03
N GLY A 14 3.50 -26.43 -34.71
CA GLY A 14 2.25 -25.92 -34.14
C GLY A 14 2.26 -25.56 -32.64
N ILE A 15 3.24 -26.08 -31.88
CA ILE A 15 3.24 -25.93 -30.40
C ILE A 15 3.96 -24.66 -29.95
N LEU A 16 4.86 -24.08 -30.74
CA LEU A 16 5.59 -22.87 -30.39
C LEU A 16 4.81 -21.57 -30.62
N ALA A 17 3.78 -21.58 -31.50
CA ALA A 17 2.96 -20.38 -31.76
C ALA A 17 1.89 -20.12 -30.67
N GLY A 18 1.48 -21.18 -29.92
CA GLY A 18 0.46 -21.06 -28.88
C GLY A 18 0.97 -20.45 -27.57
N ALA A 19 2.25 -20.63 -27.23
CA ALA A 19 2.81 -20.15 -25.97
C ALA A 19 3.10 -18.65 -25.96
N ALA A 20 3.39 -18.04 -27.10
CA ALA A 20 3.69 -16.60 -27.21
C ALA A 20 2.44 -15.73 -27.05
N ALA A 21 1.25 -16.21 -27.49
CA ALA A 21 -0.01 -15.45 -27.42
C ALA A 21 -0.57 -15.37 -25.99
N VAL A 22 -0.30 -16.37 -25.13
CA VAL A 22 -0.79 -16.38 -23.74
C VAL A 22 0.01 -15.43 -22.86
N ILE A 23 1.30 -15.22 -23.12
CA ILE A 23 2.16 -14.31 -22.34
C ILE A 23 1.83 -12.83 -22.65
N LEU A 24 1.49 -12.49 -23.89
CA LEU A 24 1.08 -11.13 -24.27
C LEU A 24 -0.31 -10.75 -23.76
N GLY A 25 -1.23 -11.73 -23.59
CA GLY A 25 -2.56 -11.50 -23.04
C GLY A 25 -2.54 -11.20 -21.53
N ALA A 26 -1.65 -11.82 -20.76
CA ALA A 26 -1.56 -11.60 -19.32
C ALA A 26 -0.96 -10.24 -18.95
N SER A 27 -0.07 -9.68 -19.78
CA SER A 27 0.56 -8.39 -19.52
C SER A 27 -0.34 -7.19 -19.78
N LEU A 28 -1.34 -7.31 -20.65
CA LEU A 28 -2.27 -6.23 -20.98
C LEU A 28 -3.44 -6.11 -19.99
N PHE A 29 -3.76 -7.20 -19.24
CA PHE A 29 -4.82 -7.18 -18.24
C PHE A 29 -4.46 -6.48 -16.94
N ILE A 30 -3.17 -6.21 -16.67
CA ILE A 30 -2.72 -5.53 -15.45
C ILE A 30 -2.95 -4.01 -15.51
N ALA A 31 -3.17 -3.44 -16.71
CA ALA A 31 -3.25 -1.99 -16.91
C ALA A 31 -4.66 -1.37 -16.82
N LEU A 32 -5.73 -2.17 -16.79
CA LEU A 32 -7.10 -1.68 -16.81
C LEU A 32 -7.94 -2.26 -15.66
N ARG A 33 -7.56 -1.98 -14.40
CA ARG A 33 -8.48 -2.24 -13.29
C ARG A 33 -9.46 -1.09 -13.15
N PRO A 34 -10.78 -1.37 -13.10
CA PRO A 34 -11.77 -0.35 -12.74
C PRO A 34 -11.43 0.22 -11.35
N LEU A 35 -11.61 1.52 -11.16
CA LEU A 35 -11.37 2.23 -9.89
C LEU A 35 -12.22 1.69 -8.71
N ASP A 36 -13.28 0.95 -9.00
CA ASP A 36 -14.17 0.30 -8.01
C ASP A 36 -13.81 -1.19 -7.73
N ALA A 37 -12.75 -1.71 -8.35
CA ALA A 37 -12.29 -3.04 -8.01
C ALA A 37 -11.82 -3.07 -6.56
N ALA A 38 -12.24 -4.08 -5.82
CA ALA A 38 -11.74 -4.37 -4.48
C ALA A 38 -10.21 -4.22 -4.46
N PRO A 39 -9.63 -3.62 -3.40
CA PRO A 39 -8.20 -3.35 -3.34
C PRO A 39 -7.45 -4.61 -3.72
N ALA A 40 -6.49 -4.47 -4.62
CA ALA A 40 -5.69 -5.60 -5.06
C ALA A 40 -5.20 -6.36 -3.84
N GLN A 41 -5.54 -7.66 -3.75
CA GLN A 41 -5.00 -8.56 -2.74
C GLN A 41 -3.52 -8.78 -3.04
N GLY A 42 -2.71 -7.80 -2.71
CA GLY A 42 -1.29 -7.81 -2.96
C GLY A 42 -0.60 -6.91 -1.94
N PRO A 43 0.70 -7.04 -1.77
CA PRO A 43 1.46 -6.24 -0.83
C PRO A 43 1.67 -4.79 -1.31
N TYR A 44 0.59 -4.08 -1.62
CA TYR A 44 0.60 -2.67 -2.03
C TYR A 44 -0.15 -1.80 -1.05
N VAL A 45 0.28 -0.54 -0.89
CA VAL A 45 -0.56 0.53 -0.36
C VAL A 45 -0.87 1.53 -1.49
N ASP A 46 -2.15 1.73 -1.74
CA ASP A 46 -2.65 2.65 -2.75
C ASP A 46 -2.85 4.04 -2.17
N LEU A 47 -2.31 5.05 -2.86
CA LEU A 47 -2.55 6.45 -2.56
C LEU A 47 -3.55 7.00 -3.59
N VAL A 48 -4.71 7.43 -3.10
CA VAL A 48 -5.84 7.90 -3.91
C VAL A 48 -6.12 9.37 -3.65
N LEU A 49 -6.24 10.16 -4.71
CA LEU A 49 -6.58 11.57 -4.64
C LEU A 49 -7.90 11.81 -5.36
N LYS A 50 -8.93 12.32 -4.67
CA LYS A 50 -10.26 12.62 -5.22
C LYS A 50 -10.85 11.42 -5.98
N GLY A 51 -10.80 10.23 -5.39
CA GLY A 51 -11.29 8.99 -5.99
C GLY A 51 -10.43 8.42 -7.12
N LYS A 52 -9.34 9.10 -7.53
CA LYS A 52 -8.45 8.63 -8.59
C LYS A 52 -7.19 8.02 -7.98
N LEU A 53 -6.88 6.78 -8.36
CA LEU A 53 -5.61 6.14 -7.99
C LEU A 53 -4.46 6.96 -8.56
N THR A 54 -3.59 7.46 -7.67
CA THR A 54 -2.46 8.31 -8.04
C THR A 54 -1.15 7.54 -7.96
N ARG A 55 -1.01 6.65 -6.98
CA ARG A 55 0.19 5.86 -6.79
C ARG A 55 -0.10 4.58 -6.02
N SER A 56 0.52 3.46 -6.44
CA SER A 56 0.62 2.22 -5.68
C SER A 56 2.05 2.01 -5.24
N ILE A 57 2.26 1.73 -3.96
CA ILE A 57 3.59 1.49 -3.39
C ILE A 57 3.67 0.02 -2.99
N PRO A 58 4.49 -0.80 -3.69
CA PRO A 58 4.73 -2.19 -3.31
C PRO A 58 5.37 -2.29 -1.92
N TRP A 59 5.10 -3.40 -1.22
CA TRP A 59 5.61 -3.64 0.13
C TRP A 59 7.13 -3.48 0.24
N GLU A 60 7.89 -4.03 -0.73
CA GLU A 60 9.35 -3.96 -0.75
C GLU A 60 9.87 -2.53 -0.95
N LYS A 61 9.09 -1.69 -1.65
CA LYS A 61 9.45 -0.32 -2.01
C LYS A 61 9.02 0.72 -0.99
N LEU A 62 8.20 0.36 0.02
CA LEU A 62 7.91 1.29 1.10
C LEU A 62 9.18 1.51 1.95
N PRO A 63 9.73 2.74 2.00
CA PRO A 63 10.93 3.01 2.80
C PRO A 63 10.69 2.72 4.28
N VAL A 64 11.71 2.15 4.95
CA VAL A 64 11.71 1.88 6.39
C VAL A 64 12.62 2.92 7.07
N SER A 65 12.25 4.19 6.94
CA SER A 65 13.08 5.32 7.38
C SER A 65 12.74 5.85 8.77
N VAL A 66 11.62 5.39 9.36
CA VAL A 66 11.13 5.89 10.65
C VAL A 66 10.75 4.73 11.55
N THR A 67 11.03 4.89 12.84
CA THR A 67 10.66 3.94 13.90
C THR A 67 9.67 4.61 14.85
N TRP A 68 8.65 3.87 15.22
CA TRP A 68 7.79 4.17 16.35
C TRP A 68 7.89 3.05 17.38
N ASP A 69 8.25 3.43 18.61
CA ASP A 69 8.41 2.49 19.74
C ASP A 69 7.16 2.53 20.63
N GLY A 70 6.24 1.62 20.36
CA GLY A 70 5.01 1.47 21.13
C GLY A 70 5.26 0.99 22.59
N THR A 71 6.40 0.35 22.87
CA THR A 71 6.72 -0.08 24.24
C THR A 71 6.93 1.08 25.20
N LYS A 72 7.26 2.27 24.63
CA LYS A 72 7.46 3.53 25.36
C LYS A 72 6.23 4.46 25.32
N ALA A 73 5.17 4.03 24.69
CA ALA A 73 4.04 4.92 24.41
C ALA A 73 3.07 5.13 25.59
N GLY A 74 3.32 4.51 26.73
CA GLY A 74 2.47 4.59 27.93
C GLY A 74 1.23 3.70 27.79
N ASP A 75 0.05 4.21 28.14
CA ASP A 75 -1.20 3.44 28.13
C ASP A 75 -1.73 3.28 26.70
N ILE A 76 -1.34 2.18 26.07
CA ILE A 76 -1.81 1.76 24.74
C ILE A 76 -2.17 0.27 24.73
N PRO A 77 -3.00 -0.19 23.78
CA PRO A 77 -3.33 -1.61 23.63
C PRO A 77 -2.10 -2.50 23.54
N LYS A 78 -2.13 -3.68 24.17
CA LYS A 78 -1.01 -4.63 24.22
C LYS A 78 -0.50 -5.04 22.84
N ASP A 79 -1.38 -5.18 21.85
CA ASP A 79 -1.01 -5.53 20.47
C ASP A 79 -0.21 -4.45 19.75
N LEU A 80 -0.20 -3.22 20.31
CA LEU A 80 0.57 -2.08 19.82
C LEU A 80 1.88 -1.86 20.63
N GLN A 81 2.11 -2.57 21.71
CA GLN A 81 3.33 -2.50 22.52
C GLN A 81 4.49 -3.23 21.83
N ALA A 82 4.95 -2.69 20.72
CA ALA A 82 6.02 -3.24 19.89
C ALA A 82 6.79 -2.11 19.20
N VAL A 83 7.94 -2.45 18.62
CA VAL A 83 8.72 -1.53 17.78
C VAL A 83 8.27 -1.67 16.34
N TYR A 84 7.70 -0.62 15.78
CA TYR A 84 7.22 -0.57 14.40
C TYR A 84 8.16 0.27 13.54
N ARG A 85 8.37 -0.16 12.28
CA ARG A 85 9.19 0.57 11.32
C ARG A 85 8.47 0.70 9.98
N GLY A 86 8.58 1.87 9.37
CA GLY A 86 7.91 2.19 8.11
C GLY A 86 8.23 3.58 7.61
N GLN A 87 7.24 4.23 7.00
CA GLN A 87 7.33 5.58 6.46
C GLN A 87 6.33 6.50 7.15
N THR A 88 6.69 7.78 7.33
CA THR A 88 5.76 8.78 7.90
C THR A 88 4.56 8.98 6.99
N LEU A 89 3.38 9.13 7.60
CA LEU A 89 2.16 9.50 6.87
C LEU A 89 2.33 10.83 6.11
N TYR A 90 3.10 11.76 6.68
CA TYR A 90 3.50 13.02 6.01
C TYR A 90 4.11 12.79 4.64
N LYS A 91 5.11 11.91 4.54
CA LYS A 91 5.77 11.62 3.27
C LYS A 91 4.85 10.91 2.29
N LEU A 92 4.02 10.00 2.76
CA LEU A 92 3.10 9.28 1.89
C LEU A 92 2.04 10.22 1.29
N ILE A 93 1.41 11.04 2.12
CA ILE A 93 0.45 12.04 1.65
C ILE A 93 1.11 13.05 0.72
N GLY A 94 2.30 13.56 1.07
CA GLY A 94 3.05 14.50 0.23
C GLY A 94 3.52 13.94 -1.11
N LEU A 95 3.30 12.66 -1.40
CA LEU A 95 3.50 12.11 -2.74
C LEU A 95 2.34 12.40 -3.69
N VAL A 96 1.16 12.78 -3.14
CA VAL A 96 -0.09 12.84 -3.91
C VAL A 96 -0.97 14.05 -3.58
N ASP A 97 -0.68 14.82 -2.51
CA ASP A 97 -1.57 15.90 -2.04
C ASP A 97 -1.51 17.15 -2.92
N ASP A 98 -0.44 17.34 -3.69
CA ASP A 98 -0.33 18.43 -4.66
C ASP A 98 0.55 18.06 -5.87
N LYS A 99 0.88 19.09 -6.70
CA LYS A 99 1.71 18.91 -7.90
C LYS A 99 3.22 18.83 -7.60
N LYS A 100 3.63 18.94 -6.34
CA LYS A 100 5.04 18.89 -5.89
C LYS A 100 5.27 17.63 -5.04
N PRO A 101 5.41 16.44 -5.63
CA PRO A 101 5.52 15.19 -4.88
C PRO A 101 6.71 15.23 -3.92
N GLY A 102 6.50 14.69 -2.72
CA GLY A 102 7.55 14.46 -1.71
C GLY A 102 7.57 15.43 -0.54
N SER A 103 6.80 16.51 -0.56
CA SER A 103 6.59 17.38 0.60
C SER A 103 5.11 17.50 0.91
N PHE A 104 4.77 17.35 2.18
CA PHE A 104 3.39 17.49 2.66
C PHE A 104 2.92 18.95 2.54
N ASN A 105 1.79 19.16 1.88
CA ASN A 105 1.23 20.48 1.69
C ASN A 105 0.46 20.93 2.94
N VAL A 106 1.17 21.58 3.86
CA VAL A 106 0.60 22.09 5.14
C VAL A 106 -0.54 23.09 4.90
N ALA A 107 -0.41 23.97 3.89
CA ALA A 107 -1.44 24.97 3.59
C ALA A 107 -2.73 24.31 3.12
N LEU A 108 -2.63 23.28 2.28
CA LEU A 108 -3.76 22.49 1.83
C LEU A 108 -4.39 21.70 2.98
N ALA A 109 -3.57 21.07 3.82
CA ALA A 109 -4.05 20.32 4.97
C ALA A 109 -4.81 21.20 5.98
N LYS A 110 -4.37 22.45 6.18
CA LYS A 110 -5.06 23.44 7.03
C LYS A 110 -6.40 23.91 6.44
N LYS A 111 -6.62 23.81 5.13
CA LYS A 111 -7.94 24.08 4.52
C LYS A 111 -8.97 23.00 4.84
N GLY A 112 -8.52 21.85 5.28
CA GLY A 112 -9.35 20.72 5.68
C GLY A 112 -9.70 19.81 4.50
N TYR A 113 -9.23 18.58 4.54
CA TYR A 113 -9.75 17.46 3.75
C TYR A 113 -9.80 16.22 4.65
N THR A 114 -10.52 15.22 4.20
CA THR A 114 -10.58 13.94 4.91
C THR A 114 -9.49 13.01 4.39
N ILE A 115 -8.74 12.39 5.30
CA ILE A 115 -7.84 11.29 5.03
C ILE A 115 -8.55 10.02 5.44
N ARG A 116 -8.82 9.15 4.48
CA ARG A 116 -9.48 7.86 4.68
C ARG A 116 -8.47 6.73 4.58
N PHE A 117 -8.45 5.88 5.58
CA PHE A 117 -7.69 4.64 5.60
C PHE A 117 -8.65 3.48 5.33
N LEU A 118 -8.26 2.56 4.44
CA LEU A 118 -9.04 1.37 4.12
C LEU A 118 -8.17 0.12 4.29
N SER A 119 -8.77 -0.89 4.88
CA SER A 119 -8.21 -2.22 5.10
C SER A 119 -8.75 -3.22 4.07
N THR A 120 -8.09 -4.38 3.94
CA THR A 120 -8.57 -5.50 3.11
C THR A 120 -9.88 -6.10 3.60
N ASP A 121 -10.17 -6.05 4.91
CA ASP A 121 -11.41 -6.55 5.52
C ASP A 121 -12.59 -5.58 5.39
N GLY A 122 -12.38 -4.43 4.72
CA GLY A 122 -13.39 -3.41 4.53
C GLY A 122 -13.51 -2.41 5.69
N TYR A 123 -12.68 -2.53 6.74
CA TYR A 123 -12.64 -1.52 7.79
C TYR A 123 -12.18 -0.17 7.22
N LYS A 124 -12.88 0.89 7.64
CA LYS A 124 -12.60 2.28 7.24
C LYS A 124 -12.41 3.14 8.47
N TRP A 125 -11.42 4.02 8.40
CA TRP A 125 -11.27 5.07 9.39
C TRP A 125 -10.92 6.39 8.71
N ASP A 126 -11.66 7.44 9.10
CA ASP A 126 -11.53 8.78 8.54
C ASP A 126 -10.96 9.74 9.58
N MET A 127 -10.06 10.60 9.15
CA MET A 127 -9.51 11.67 9.96
C MET A 127 -9.45 12.99 9.18
N LYS A 128 -9.46 14.10 9.88
CA LYS A 128 -9.22 15.41 9.29
C LYS A 128 -7.74 15.67 9.08
N SER A 129 -7.39 16.26 7.95
CA SER A 129 -6.00 16.55 7.57
C SER A 129 -5.32 17.52 8.55
N GLU A 130 -6.07 18.44 9.17
CA GLU A 130 -5.53 19.36 10.18
C GLU A 130 -4.94 18.60 11.39
N THR A 131 -5.47 17.41 11.70
CA THR A 131 -5.04 16.59 12.83
C THR A 131 -3.59 16.16 12.71
N ILE A 132 -3.07 15.96 11.49
CA ILE A 132 -1.68 15.55 11.27
C ILE A 132 -0.71 16.71 11.11
N VAL A 133 -1.17 17.95 10.95
CA VAL A 133 -0.29 19.12 10.80
C VAL A 133 0.62 19.23 12.02
N GLY A 134 1.93 19.24 11.78
CA GLY A 134 2.98 19.28 12.82
C GLY A 134 3.25 17.93 13.51
N LYS A 135 2.47 16.88 13.27
CA LYS A 135 2.58 15.58 13.97
C LYS A 135 3.33 14.55 13.13
N LYS A 136 4.66 14.55 13.20
CA LYS A 136 5.53 13.65 12.43
C LYS A 136 5.60 12.21 12.97
N GLY A 137 5.04 11.93 14.15
CA GLY A 137 5.09 10.60 14.78
C GLY A 137 4.06 9.59 14.26
N TRP A 138 3.37 9.88 13.15
CA TRP A 138 2.42 8.98 12.52
C TRP A 138 3.08 8.26 11.36
N ILE A 139 3.07 6.94 11.40
CA ILE A 139 3.74 6.12 10.40
C ILE A 139 2.82 5.03 9.82
N VAL A 140 3.04 4.70 8.58
CA VAL A 140 2.56 3.46 7.96
C VAL A 140 3.69 2.45 8.08
N ALA A 141 3.50 1.50 8.97
CA ALA A 141 4.48 0.46 9.27
C ALA A 141 4.32 -0.73 8.34
N ARG A 142 5.44 -1.37 8.01
CA ARG A 142 5.49 -2.67 7.35
C ARG A 142 6.30 -3.71 8.13
N LEU A 143 7.02 -3.27 9.17
CA LEU A 143 7.77 -4.15 10.06
C LEU A 143 7.33 -3.96 11.51
N LYS A 144 7.30 -5.06 12.26
CA LYS A 144 7.06 -5.14 13.71
C LYS A 144 8.20 -5.95 14.33
N ASN A 145 8.91 -5.37 15.30
CA ASN A 145 10.07 -5.98 15.93
C ASN A 145 11.12 -6.49 14.92
N GLY A 146 11.33 -5.73 13.84
CA GLY A 146 12.30 -6.05 12.77
C GLY A 146 11.83 -7.06 11.72
N GLN A 147 10.68 -7.69 11.90
CA GLN A 147 10.09 -8.66 10.97
C GLN A 147 8.89 -8.07 10.21
N ALA A 148 8.45 -8.72 9.15
CA ALA A 148 7.18 -8.39 8.50
C ALA A 148 6.04 -8.43 9.53
N LEU A 149 5.01 -7.60 9.31
CA LEU A 149 3.80 -7.64 10.15
C LEU A 149 3.17 -9.04 10.09
N PRO A 150 2.69 -9.57 11.22
CA PRO A 150 2.05 -10.89 11.24
C PRO A 150 0.76 -10.90 10.43
N GLU A 151 0.30 -12.10 10.09
CA GLU A 151 -1.01 -12.32 9.50
C GLU A 151 -2.09 -11.67 10.36
N GLY A 152 -3.07 -11.00 9.71
CA GLY A 152 -4.11 -10.23 10.39
C GLY A 152 -3.68 -8.82 10.87
N GLU A 153 -2.40 -8.44 10.74
CA GLU A 153 -1.94 -7.06 10.91
C GLU A 153 -1.38 -6.45 9.61
N GLY A 154 -0.71 -7.28 8.80
CA GLY A 154 -0.04 -6.91 7.56
C GLY A 154 -0.94 -6.88 6.33
N PRO A 155 -0.41 -6.43 5.18
CA PRO A 155 0.98 -6.07 4.93
C PRO A 155 1.42 -4.71 5.48
N TYR A 156 0.48 -3.80 5.76
CA TYR A 156 0.74 -2.49 6.36
C TYR A 156 -0.22 -2.21 7.51
N ARG A 157 0.25 -1.41 8.46
CA ARG A 157 -0.54 -0.94 9.59
C ARG A 157 -0.18 0.52 9.88
N ASP A 158 -1.17 1.37 10.10
CA ASP A 158 -0.90 2.70 10.60
C ASP A 158 -0.74 2.67 12.13
N VAL A 159 0.33 3.29 12.61
CA VAL A 159 0.67 3.39 14.03
C VAL A 159 1.29 4.76 14.34
N GLY A 160 1.27 5.16 15.61
CA GLY A 160 1.91 6.40 16.00
C GLY A 160 1.50 6.94 17.36
N SER A 161 2.06 8.08 17.72
CA SER A 161 1.86 8.75 19.02
C SER A 161 0.42 9.20 19.30
N PHE A 162 -0.44 9.23 18.30
CA PHE A 162 -1.86 9.57 18.42
C PHE A 162 -2.69 8.51 19.15
N ILE A 163 -2.22 7.27 19.20
CA ILE A 163 -2.96 6.11 19.74
C ILE A 163 -3.25 6.25 21.24
N ARG A 164 -2.49 7.06 21.96
CA ARG A 164 -2.67 7.30 23.41
C ARG A 164 -4.07 7.76 23.82
N HIS A 165 -4.81 8.39 22.94
CA HIS A 165 -6.10 9.00 23.24
C HIS A 165 -7.31 8.25 22.70
N PHE A 166 -7.09 7.18 21.91
CA PHE A 166 -8.17 6.55 21.15
C PHE A 166 -8.00 5.03 21.07
N TYR A 167 -8.14 4.34 22.14
CA TYR A 167 -8.35 2.88 22.33
C TYR A 167 -8.15 1.98 21.08
N GLY A 168 -7.02 2.07 20.40
CA GLY A 168 -6.63 1.15 19.32
C GLY A 168 -7.48 1.14 18.05
N ARG A 169 -8.71 1.67 18.06
CA ARG A 169 -9.64 1.68 16.90
C ARG A 169 -9.13 2.50 15.71
N GLN A 170 -8.13 3.34 15.92
CA GLN A 170 -7.57 4.20 14.88
C GLN A 170 -6.34 3.58 14.21
N SER A 171 -5.80 2.49 14.74
CA SER A 171 -4.71 1.76 14.10
C SER A 171 -5.31 0.76 13.11
N VAL A 172 -5.38 1.13 11.84
CA VAL A 172 -5.92 0.30 10.77
C VAL A 172 -4.92 -0.80 10.45
N LYS A 173 -5.30 -2.06 10.74
CA LYS A 173 -4.57 -3.26 10.34
C LYS A 173 -4.86 -3.58 8.88
N MET A 174 -4.01 -4.37 8.25
CA MET A 174 -4.18 -4.80 6.85
C MET A 174 -4.48 -3.63 5.90
N LEU A 175 -3.82 -2.49 6.17
CA LEU A 175 -4.02 -1.26 5.40
C LEU A 175 -3.62 -1.46 3.94
N THR A 176 -4.51 -1.10 3.02
CA THR A 176 -4.28 -1.22 1.58
C THR A 176 -4.46 0.09 0.82
N ARG A 177 -5.17 1.06 1.42
CA ARG A 177 -5.44 2.32 0.72
C ARG A 177 -5.46 3.49 1.69
N ILE A 178 -4.89 4.60 1.26
CA ILE A 178 -5.00 5.93 1.87
C ILE A 178 -5.60 6.85 0.82
N GLU A 179 -6.77 7.40 1.09
CA GLU A 179 -7.51 8.26 0.17
C GLU A 179 -7.65 9.66 0.72
N LEU A 180 -7.38 10.68 -0.12
CA LEU A 180 -7.57 12.09 0.19
C LEU A 180 -8.88 12.57 -0.48
N ILE A 181 -9.85 12.99 0.34
CA ILE A 181 -11.20 13.41 -0.05
C ILE A 181 -11.37 14.88 0.30
N PHE A 182 -11.59 15.70 -0.75
CA PHE A 182 -11.71 17.16 -0.68
C PHE A 182 -13.15 17.62 -0.71
#